data_80df26003a0339b150a3b73d71fde013
#
_entry.id   80df26003a0339b150a3b73d71fde013
#
_cell.length_a   1.000
_cell.length_b   1.000
_cell.length_c   1.000
_cell.angle_alpha   90.00
_cell.angle_beta   90.00
_cell.angle_gamma   90.00
#
_symmetry.space_group_name_H-M   'P 1'
#
loop_
_entity.id
_entity.type
_entity.pdbx_description
1 polymer ?
#
loop_
_entity_poly.entity_id
_entity_poly.type
_entity_poly.pdbx_seq_one_letter_code
_entity_poly.pdbx_strand_id
1 'polypeptide(L)'
;MKNAPDKLQWHPAFCAAAGLEFHEDIERLELKPEYNLSKEPIHIDLLIIKEESDRRIKNEIGHIMRTYNVIEYKSPEDALTIDDFYKTVGYACLYKGYGERVDAVPINELTVSIFRATRPEKMFLTLQKYGHKIEEKYPGIYYVTEHLPFPVQIIVTQELEPGEHRSLRILSNHAKKEDIEEFLRNVEEMNTPRDRQNVEAVLQVSVKANDELYREIRRDANMCDALRELMKDDLENARKLGESEGEVRGEARGKAMGEVVGEAKIILKMNH
;
A
#
# COMPACT_ATOMS: atom_id res chain seq x y z
N MET A 1 -53.61 -13.57 -16.40
CA MET A 1 -52.38 -13.07 -15.78
C MET A 1 -52.81 -12.51 -14.42
N LYS A 2 -52.42 -13.18 -13.32
CA LYS A 2 -52.65 -12.63 -11.96
C LYS A 2 -51.59 -11.58 -11.73
N ASN A 3 -51.99 -10.33 -11.60
CA ASN A 3 -51.09 -9.25 -11.17
C ASN A 3 -50.50 -9.67 -9.82
N ALA A 4 -49.17 -9.68 -9.73
CA ALA A 4 -48.50 -9.80 -8.45
C ALA A 4 -48.99 -8.66 -7.52
N PRO A 5 -49.29 -8.94 -6.24
CA PRO A 5 -49.74 -7.90 -5.33
C PRO A 5 -48.69 -6.80 -5.28
N ASP A 6 -49.17 -5.53 -5.41
CA ASP A 6 -48.30 -4.34 -5.26
C ASP A 6 -47.49 -4.46 -3.97
N LYS A 7 -46.19 -4.47 -4.10
CA LYS A 7 -45.26 -4.53 -2.95
C LYS A 7 -45.41 -3.28 -2.12
N LEU A 8 -45.80 -3.42 -0.85
CA LEU A 8 -45.96 -2.32 0.08
C LEU A 8 -44.67 -1.46 0.14
N GLN A 9 -44.80 -0.17 0.03
CA GLN A 9 -43.72 0.81 0.01
C GLN A 9 -43.36 1.25 1.44
N TRP A 10 -42.73 0.32 2.20
CA TRP A 10 -42.43 0.54 3.61
C TRP A 10 -41.41 1.69 3.85
N HIS A 11 -40.38 1.80 3.03
CA HIS A 11 -39.34 2.80 3.21
C HIS A 11 -39.85 4.25 2.98
N PRO A 12 -40.54 4.56 1.89
CA PRO A 12 -41.16 5.87 1.72
C PRO A 12 -42.14 6.22 2.84
N ALA A 13 -42.97 5.26 3.30
CA ALA A 13 -43.89 5.47 4.40
C ALA A 13 -43.17 5.74 5.72
N PHE A 14 -42.06 5.03 6.00
CA PHE A 14 -41.22 5.29 7.16
C PHE A 14 -40.60 6.71 7.11
N CYS A 15 -40.04 7.13 5.96
CA CYS A 15 -39.48 8.48 5.80
C CYS A 15 -40.53 9.56 6.03
N ALA A 16 -41.76 9.35 5.54
CA ALA A 16 -42.87 10.27 5.81
C ALA A 16 -43.25 10.30 7.30
N ALA A 17 -43.32 9.12 7.95
CA ALA A 17 -43.58 9.04 9.38
C ALA A 17 -42.51 9.76 10.22
N ALA A 18 -41.24 9.57 9.88
CA ALA A 18 -40.16 10.29 10.53
C ALA A 18 -40.26 11.80 10.36
N GLY A 19 -40.66 12.27 9.17
CA GLY A 19 -40.95 13.70 8.94
C GLY A 19 -42.09 14.23 9.82
N LEU A 20 -43.12 13.40 10.11
CA LEU A 20 -44.20 13.75 11.03
C LEU A 20 -43.75 13.75 12.49
N GLU A 21 -42.97 12.80 12.90
CA GLU A 21 -42.40 12.74 14.26
C GLU A 21 -41.54 13.97 14.61
N PHE A 22 -40.81 14.47 13.63
CA PHE A 22 -39.92 15.62 13.78
C PHE A 22 -40.49 16.92 13.24
N HIS A 23 -41.82 17.02 13.01
CA HIS A 23 -42.46 18.14 12.33
C HIS A 23 -42.23 19.50 13.01
N GLU A 24 -42.11 19.55 14.35
CA GLU A 24 -41.86 20.78 15.10
C GLU A 24 -40.47 21.36 14.86
N ASP A 25 -39.48 20.48 14.53
CA ASP A 25 -38.09 20.87 14.28
C ASP A 25 -37.70 20.74 12.80
N ILE A 26 -38.61 20.45 11.90
CA ILE A 26 -38.36 20.09 10.51
C ILE A 26 -37.54 21.13 9.76
N GLU A 27 -37.70 22.41 10.07
CA GLU A 27 -36.96 23.52 9.45
C GLU A 27 -35.46 23.51 9.83
N ARG A 28 -35.10 22.76 10.90
CA ARG A 28 -33.72 22.62 11.39
C ARG A 28 -33.09 21.31 10.96
N LEU A 29 -33.85 20.43 10.27
CA LEU A 29 -33.44 19.07 9.90
C LEU A 29 -33.44 18.93 8.38
N GLU A 30 -32.39 18.30 7.85
CA GLU A 30 -32.35 17.87 6.46
C GLU A 30 -32.56 16.36 6.41
N LEU A 31 -33.73 15.93 5.94
CA LEU A 31 -34.06 14.52 5.74
C LEU A 31 -33.61 14.08 4.34
N LYS A 32 -32.75 13.06 4.25
CA LYS A 32 -32.23 12.52 3.00
C LYS A 32 -32.62 11.04 2.86
N PRO A 33 -33.81 10.73 2.31
CA PRO A 33 -34.21 9.34 2.05
C PRO A 33 -33.22 8.65 1.10
N GLU A 34 -32.99 7.34 1.32
CA GLU A 34 -32.15 6.49 0.47
C GLU A 34 -30.78 7.10 0.13
N TYR A 35 -30.14 7.73 1.13
CA TYR A 35 -28.85 8.39 0.95
C TYR A 35 -27.74 7.38 0.61
N ASN A 36 -27.13 7.55 -0.56
CA ASN A 36 -26.06 6.69 -1.02
C ASN A 36 -24.73 7.05 -0.33
N LEU A 37 -24.15 6.12 0.40
CA LEU A 37 -22.90 6.32 1.15
C LEU A 37 -21.65 6.31 0.27
N SER A 38 -21.71 5.72 -0.94
CA SER A 38 -20.55 5.60 -1.81
C SER A 38 -20.91 5.82 -3.27
N LYS A 39 -20.04 6.54 -3.99
CA LYS A 39 -20.13 6.70 -5.46
C LYS A 39 -19.49 5.55 -6.21
N GLU A 40 -18.61 4.79 -5.53
CA GLU A 40 -17.86 3.66 -6.09
C GLU A 40 -18.11 2.40 -5.26
N PRO A 41 -17.89 1.19 -5.83
CA PRO A 41 -17.95 -0.04 -5.06
C PRO A 41 -17.03 0.01 -3.85
N ILE A 42 -17.53 -0.46 -2.71
CA ILE A 42 -16.76 -0.55 -1.47
C ILE A 42 -15.88 -1.79 -1.56
N HIS A 43 -14.57 -1.60 -1.42
CA HIS A 43 -13.58 -2.68 -1.44
C HIS A 43 -12.81 -2.74 -0.11
N ILE A 44 -12.46 -3.95 0.29
CA ILE A 44 -11.44 -4.23 1.31
C ILE A 44 -10.15 -4.53 0.54
N ASP A 45 -9.04 -3.87 0.87
CA ASP A 45 -7.77 -4.08 0.16
C ASP A 45 -7.28 -5.52 0.25
N LEU A 46 -7.37 -6.11 1.45
CA LEU A 46 -7.04 -7.52 1.67
C LEU A 46 -7.88 -8.09 2.83
N LEU A 47 -8.50 -9.24 2.59
CA LEU A 47 -9.14 -10.03 3.62
C LEU A 47 -8.31 -11.28 3.90
N ILE A 48 -7.89 -11.47 5.15
CA ILE A 48 -7.21 -12.68 5.59
C ILE A 48 -8.15 -13.51 6.45
N ILE A 49 -8.41 -14.75 6.02
CA ILE A 49 -9.22 -15.72 6.77
C ILE A 49 -8.29 -16.79 7.32
N LYS A 50 -8.28 -16.96 8.64
CA LYS A 50 -7.55 -18.05 9.30
C LYS A 50 -8.39 -19.31 9.28
N GLU A 51 -7.90 -20.36 8.65
CA GLU A 51 -8.59 -21.68 8.62
C GLU A 51 -8.58 -22.36 9.99
N GLU A 52 -7.49 -22.22 10.75
CA GLU A 52 -7.34 -22.73 12.12
C GLU A 52 -7.34 -21.55 13.10
N SER A 53 -8.48 -21.28 13.75
CA SER A 53 -8.65 -20.13 14.67
C SER A 53 -7.66 -20.18 15.84
N ASP A 54 -7.34 -21.37 16.34
CA ASP A 54 -6.53 -21.55 17.58
C ASP A 54 -5.04 -21.45 17.34
N ARG A 55 -4.58 -21.56 16.07
CA ARG A 55 -3.16 -21.49 15.76
C ARG A 55 -2.66 -20.05 15.79
N ARG A 56 -1.74 -19.78 16.71
CA ARG A 56 -1.07 -18.47 16.77
C ARG A 56 -0.16 -18.27 15.57
N ILE A 57 -0.31 -17.13 14.89
CA ILE A 57 0.61 -16.69 13.83
C ILE A 57 1.93 -16.28 14.50
N LYS A 58 3.07 -16.70 13.96
CA LYS A 58 4.39 -16.40 14.55
C LYS A 58 4.77 -14.93 14.41
N ASN A 59 4.41 -14.32 13.27
CA ASN A 59 4.66 -12.92 12.99
C ASN A 59 3.87 -12.02 13.95
N GLU A 60 4.50 -11.00 14.51
CA GLU A 60 3.94 -10.11 15.54
C GLU A 60 2.68 -9.38 15.05
N ILE A 61 2.64 -8.98 13.78
CA ILE A 61 1.44 -8.38 13.15
C ILE A 61 0.25 -9.34 13.23
N GLY A 62 0.51 -10.64 13.16
CA GLY A 62 -0.52 -11.68 13.25
C GLY A 62 -0.99 -11.99 14.67
N HIS A 63 -0.38 -11.46 15.71
CA HIS A 63 -0.74 -11.80 17.10
C HIS A 63 -2.15 -11.33 17.49
N ILE A 64 -2.64 -10.24 16.93
CA ILE A 64 -4.00 -9.73 17.14
C ILE A 64 -5.04 -10.47 16.29
N MET A 65 -4.61 -11.13 15.20
CA MET A 65 -5.49 -11.70 14.19
C MET A 65 -6.36 -12.82 14.73
N ARG A 66 -7.65 -12.76 14.38
CA ARG A 66 -8.68 -13.74 14.66
C ARG A 66 -9.06 -14.46 13.36
N THR A 67 -10.22 -15.09 13.30
CA THR A 67 -10.68 -15.82 12.11
C THR A 67 -10.75 -14.90 10.87
N TYR A 68 -11.32 -13.70 11.01
CA TYR A 68 -11.53 -12.77 9.89
C TYR A 68 -10.76 -11.48 10.14
N ASN A 69 -9.88 -11.09 9.21
CA ASN A 69 -8.97 -9.97 9.40
C ASN A 69 -9.05 -9.04 8.19
N VAL A 70 -9.63 -7.87 8.39
CA VAL A 70 -9.73 -6.81 7.39
C VAL A 70 -8.46 -6.00 7.39
N ILE A 71 -7.83 -5.89 6.23
CA ILE A 71 -6.57 -5.18 6.04
C ILE A 71 -6.81 -3.99 5.13
N GLU A 72 -6.32 -2.83 5.51
CA GLU A 72 -6.26 -1.61 4.71
C GLU A 72 -4.82 -1.14 4.59
N TYR A 73 -4.39 -0.78 3.40
CA TYR A 73 -3.07 -0.23 3.14
C TYR A 73 -3.18 1.21 2.63
N LYS A 74 -2.42 2.10 3.23
CA LYS A 74 -2.26 3.48 2.76
C LYS A 74 -0.87 3.65 2.17
N SER A 75 -0.83 4.05 0.89
CA SER A 75 0.43 4.33 0.21
C SER A 75 1.23 5.41 0.95
N PRO A 76 2.54 5.50 0.77
CA PRO A 76 3.35 6.53 1.42
C PRO A 76 2.89 7.96 1.11
N GLU A 77 2.25 8.17 -0.04
CA GLU A 77 1.75 9.47 -0.51
C GLU A 77 0.39 9.84 0.10
N ASP A 78 -0.38 8.83 0.55
CA ASP A 78 -1.72 9.03 1.10
C ASP A 78 -1.65 9.35 2.59
N ALA A 79 -2.44 10.33 3.02
CA ALA A 79 -2.62 10.59 4.43
C ALA A 79 -3.52 9.51 5.05
N LEU A 80 -3.18 9.01 6.23
CA LEU A 80 -4.09 8.23 7.05
C LEU A 80 -4.81 9.17 8.02
N THR A 81 -6.09 9.42 7.74
CA THR A 81 -6.93 10.34 8.51
C THR A 81 -7.82 9.60 9.50
N ILE A 82 -8.46 10.35 10.40
CA ILE A 82 -9.48 9.79 11.31
C ILE A 82 -10.68 9.23 10.53
N ASP A 83 -11.02 9.83 9.38
CA ASP A 83 -12.12 9.37 8.54
C ASP A 83 -11.77 8.04 7.86
N ASP A 84 -10.50 7.85 7.42
CA ASP A 84 -10.01 6.57 6.90
C ASP A 84 -10.07 5.47 7.96
N PHE A 85 -9.69 5.79 9.20
CA PHE A 85 -9.79 4.86 10.32
C PHE A 85 -11.23 4.36 10.50
N TYR A 86 -12.20 5.28 10.64
CA TYR A 86 -13.59 4.88 10.82
C TYR A 86 -14.21 4.26 9.58
N LYS A 87 -13.77 4.65 8.39
CA LYS A 87 -14.17 4.01 7.13
C LYS A 87 -13.76 2.53 7.13
N THR A 88 -12.52 2.23 7.51
CA THR A 88 -12.03 0.84 7.57
C THR A 88 -12.74 0.02 8.64
N VAL A 89 -13.01 0.60 9.82
CA VAL A 89 -13.86 -0.03 10.86
C VAL A 89 -15.27 -0.29 10.31
N GLY A 90 -15.82 0.65 9.55
CA GLY A 90 -17.11 0.51 8.86
C GLY A 90 -17.09 -0.64 7.84
N TYR A 91 -16.03 -0.83 7.08
CA TYR A 91 -15.88 -1.95 6.14
C TYR A 91 -15.91 -3.30 6.85
N ALA A 92 -15.26 -3.43 8.00
CA ALA A 92 -15.32 -4.64 8.80
C ALA A 92 -16.75 -4.90 9.34
N CYS A 93 -17.48 -3.86 9.74
CA CYS A 93 -18.88 -3.97 10.13
C CYS A 93 -19.77 -4.39 8.95
N LEU A 94 -19.55 -3.84 7.75
CA LEU A 94 -20.27 -4.23 6.53
C LEU A 94 -19.95 -5.69 6.16
N TYR A 95 -18.69 -6.09 6.22
CA TYR A 95 -18.27 -7.47 5.97
C TYR A 95 -19.01 -8.44 6.90
N LYS A 96 -19.10 -8.13 8.19
CA LYS A 96 -19.91 -8.90 9.15
C LYS A 96 -21.39 -8.96 8.70
N GLY A 97 -21.94 -7.82 8.30
CA GLY A 97 -23.36 -7.68 7.96
C GLY A 97 -23.76 -8.40 6.68
N TYR A 98 -22.80 -8.62 5.77
CA TYR A 98 -23.06 -9.29 4.47
C TYR A 98 -22.85 -10.81 4.51
N GLY A 99 -22.70 -11.41 5.68
CA GLY A 99 -22.63 -12.85 5.82
C GLY A 99 -23.89 -13.55 5.25
N GLU A 100 -23.71 -14.74 4.68
CA GLU A 100 -24.79 -15.53 4.03
C GLU A 100 -25.95 -15.90 4.97
N ARG A 101 -25.72 -15.90 6.26
CA ARG A 101 -26.70 -16.16 7.31
C ARG A 101 -26.45 -15.27 8.52
N VAL A 102 -27.46 -15.16 9.39
CA VAL A 102 -27.35 -14.39 10.63
C VAL A 102 -26.13 -14.84 11.43
N ASP A 103 -25.29 -13.90 11.79
CA ASP A 103 -24.07 -14.08 12.60
C ASP A 103 -23.07 -15.11 12.01
N ALA A 104 -23.04 -15.26 10.69
CA ALA A 104 -22.06 -16.11 10.01
C ALA A 104 -20.61 -15.67 10.26
N VAL A 105 -20.42 -14.38 10.49
CA VAL A 105 -19.15 -13.75 10.90
C VAL A 105 -19.35 -13.17 12.31
N PRO A 106 -19.00 -13.90 13.39
CA PRO A 106 -19.13 -13.40 14.75
C PRO A 106 -18.25 -12.18 14.97
N ILE A 107 -18.78 -11.17 15.66
CA ILE A 107 -18.07 -9.90 15.90
C ILE A 107 -16.75 -10.08 16.67
N ASN A 108 -16.72 -11.05 17.58
CA ASN A 108 -15.53 -11.40 18.35
C ASN A 108 -14.47 -12.15 17.54
N GLU A 109 -14.77 -12.55 16.30
CA GLU A 109 -13.84 -13.20 15.38
C GLU A 109 -13.30 -12.25 14.30
N LEU A 110 -13.59 -10.95 14.41
CA LEU A 110 -13.10 -9.92 13.52
C LEU A 110 -11.91 -9.15 14.09
N THR A 111 -10.99 -8.75 13.23
CA THR A 111 -9.96 -7.74 13.51
C THR A 111 -9.76 -6.81 12.33
N VAL A 112 -9.16 -5.66 12.58
CA VAL A 112 -8.76 -4.70 11.56
C VAL A 112 -7.28 -4.38 11.71
N SER A 113 -6.56 -4.33 10.58
CA SER A 113 -5.15 -3.89 10.54
C SER A 113 -4.99 -2.83 9.46
N ILE A 114 -4.49 -1.66 9.84
CA ILE A 114 -4.26 -0.54 8.92
C ILE A 114 -2.76 -0.32 8.80
N PHE A 115 -2.24 -0.39 7.57
CA PHE A 115 -0.83 -0.25 7.28
C PHE A 115 -0.53 1.13 6.68
N ARG A 116 0.56 1.73 7.12
CA ARG A 116 1.09 2.97 6.59
C ARG A 116 2.59 3.07 6.80
N ALA A 117 3.30 3.79 5.91
CA ALA A 117 4.75 3.96 6.03
C ALA A 117 5.15 4.76 7.27
N THR A 118 4.52 5.91 7.52
CA THR A 118 4.90 6.86 8.57
C THR A 118 3.83 6.99 9.64
N ARG A 119 4.22 7.39 10.85
CA ARG A 119 3.34 7.53 12.00
C ARG A 119 2.23 8.59 11.77
N PRO A 120 0.95 8.26 11.94
CA PRO A 120 -0.17 9.17 11.73
C PRO A 120 -0.48 9.99 12.99
N GLU A 121 0.41 10.88 13.41
CA GLU A 121 0.34 11.62 14.67
C GLU A 121 -1.00 12.33 14.89
N LYS A 122 -1.49 13.05 13.86
CA LYS A 122 -2.78 13.79 13.97
C LYS A 122 -3.95 12.85 14.23
N MET A 123 -3.95 11.68 13.59
CA MET A 123 -5.00 10.68 13.80
C MET A 123 -4.89 10.08 15.21
N PHE A 124 -3.69 9.76 15.68
CA PHE A 124 -3.48 9.25 17.04
C PHE A 124 -3.98 10.22 18.09
N LEU A 125 -3.64 11.50 17.99
CA LEU A 125 -4.15 12.54 18.88
C LEU A 125 -5.69 12.64 18.85
N THR A 126 -6.29 12.49 17.68
CA THR A 126 -7.74 12.55 17.53
C THR A 126 -8.41 11.32 18.14
N LEU A 127 -7.86 10.12 17.93
CA LEU A 127 -8.35 8.89 18.55
C LEU A 127 -8.30 8.97 20.07
N GLN A 128 -7.20 9.46 20.64
CA GLN A 128 -7.07 9.69 22.09
C GLN A 128 -8.11 10.69 22.61
N LYS A 129 -8.35 11.78 21.87
CA LYS A 129 -9.40 12.76 22.19
C LYS A 129 -10.80 12.13 22.20
N TYR A 130 -11.04 11.12 21.35
CA TYR A 130 -12.30 10.38 21.29
C TYR A 130 -12.39 9.24 22.32
N GLY A 131 -11.39 9.12 23.20
CA GLY A 131 -11.37 8.15 24.28
C GLY A 131 -10.77 6.80 23.93
N HIS A 132 -10.23 6.61 22.74
CA HIS A 132 -9.50 5.40 22.39
C HIS A 132 -8.16 5.36 23.10
N LYS A 133 -7.77 4.17 23.58
CA LYS A 133 -6.44 3.89 24.10
C LYS A 133 -5.55 3.38 22.96
N ILE A 134 -4.38 3.98 22.80
CA ILE A 134 -3.37 3.55 21.82
C ILE A 134 -2.17 3.04 22.60
N GLU A 135 -1.76 1.81 22.35
CA GLU A 135 -0.64 1.15 23.00
C GLU A 135 0.31 0.59 21.92
N GLU A 136 1.57 1.00 21.96
CA GLU A 136 2.61 0.36 21.16
C GLU A 136 2.91 -1.02 21.74
N LYS A 137 2.47 -2.07 21.05
CA LYS A 137 2.60 -3.45 21.52
C LYS A 137 3.93 -4.08 21.12
N TYR A 138 4.40 -3.74 19.94
CA TYR A 138 5.70 -4.06 19.37
C TYR A 138 6.21 -2.85 18.59
N PRO A 139 7.51 -2.75 18.26
CA PRO A 139 8.01 -1.64 17.47
C PRO A 139 7.16 -1.41 16.20
N GLY A 140 6.57 -0.22 16.07
CA GLY A 140 5.73 0.16 14.93
C GLY A 140 4.34 -0.51 14.87
N ILE A 141 3.94 -1.32 15.86
CA ILE A 141 2.63 -1.97 15.92
C ILE A 141 1.82 -1.42 17.10
N TYR A 142 0.81 -0.63 16.78
CA TYR A 142 -0.04 0.11 17.72
C TYR A 142 -1.42 -0.52 17.82
N TYR A 143 -1.79 -1.03 18.99
CA TYR A 143 -3.14 -1.52 19.27
C TYR A 143 -4.02 -0.35 19.66
N VAL A 144 -5.17 -0.25 19.00
CA VAL A 144 -6.23 0.70 19.36
C VAL A 144 -7.35 -0.06 20.04
N THR A 145 -7.62 0.30 21.29
CA THR A 145 -8.62 -0.33 22.13
C THR A 145 -9.58 0.72 22.68
N GLU A 146 -10.54 0.27 23.46
CA GLU A 146 -11.66 1.06 23.99
C GLU A 146 -12.59 1.56 22.88
N HIS A 147 -13.88 1.50 23.15
CA HIS A 147 -14.95 1.98 22.29
C HIS A 147 -14.96 1.44 20.84
N LEU A 148 -14.36 0.26 20.61
CA LEU A 148 -14.38 -0.44 19.33
C LEU A 148 -15.05 -1.81 19.45
N PRO A 149 -15.83 -2.25 18.43
CA PRO A 149 -16.53 -3.54 18.47
C PRO A 149 -15.61 -4.75 18.34
N PHE A 150 -14.38 -4.56 17.85
CA PHE A 150 -13.34 -5.58 17.65
C PHE A 150 -11.94 -4.94 17.77
N PRO A 151 -10.90 -5.75 17.96
CA PRO A 151 -9.53 -5.23 18.02
C PRO A 151 -9.08 -4.61 16.72
N VAL A 152 -8.40 -3.47 16.81
CA VAL A 152 -7.80 -2.74 15.68
C VAL A 152 -6.33 -2.52 15.97
N GLN A 153 -5.48 -2.69 14.95
CA GLN A 153 -4.08 -2.27 15.01
C GLN A 153 -3.71 -1.35 13.85
N ILE A 154 -2.75 -0.48 14.14
CA ILE A 154 -2.14 0.39 13.15
C ILE A 154 -0.67 0.00 13.06
N ILE A 155 -0.22 -0.32 11.85
CA ILE A 155 1.14 -0.74 11.56
C ILE A 155 1.86 0.40 10.85
N VAL A 156 2.91 0.94 11.48
CA VAL A 156 3.79 1.97 10.93
C VAL A 156 5.03 1.26 10.39
N THR A 157 5.04 0.98 9.08
CA THR A 157 6.01 0.05 8.50
C THR A 157 7.46 0.51 8.61
N GLN A 158 7.74 1.81 8.70
CA GLN A 158 9.09 2.33 8.92
C GLN A 158 9.58 2.20 10.37
N GLU A 159 8.68 2.00 11.32
CA GLU A 159 9.00 1.81 12.74
C GLU A 159 9.07 0.33 13.15
N LEU A 160 8.69 -0.60 12.25
CA LEU A 160 8.78 -2.04 12.49
C LEU A 160 10.22 -2.47 12.78
N GLU A 161 10.37 -3.56 13.55
CA GLU A 161 11.69 -4.11 13.86
C GLU A 161 12.45 -4.46 12.56
N PRO A 162 13.66 -3.89 12.37
CA PRO A 162 14.53 -4.28 11.26
C PRO A 162 14.81 -5.78 11.34
N GLY A 163 14.89 -6.46 10.25
CA GLY A 163 15.18 -7.88 10.24
C GLY A 163 13.95 -8.81 10.32
N GLU A 164 12.81 -8.36 10.88
CA GLU A 164 11.60 -9.18 10.98
C GLU A 164 10.57 -8.88 9.88
N HIS A 165 10.44 -7.61 9.46
CA HIS A 165 9.38 -7.13 8.55
C HIS A 165 9.94 -6.50 7.26
N ARG A 166 10.99 -7.10 6.69
CA ARG A 166 11.80 -6.54 5.59
C ARG A 166 10.98 -6.13 4.37
N SER A 167 10.05 -6.97 3.92
CA SER A 167 9.20 -6.68 2.75
C SER A 167 8.31 -5.46 2.95
N LEU A 168 7.80 -5.24 4.16
CA LEU A 168 6.97 -4.07 4.49
C LEU A 168 7.80 -2.80 4.63
N ARG A 169 9.02 -2.89 5.16
CA ARG A 169 9.90 -1.75 5.38
C ARG A 169 10.40 -1.12 4.09
N ILE A 170 10.63 -1.93 3.04
CA ILE A 170 11.06 -1.44 1.72
C ILE A 170 9.92 -0.91 0.85
N LEU A 171 8.64 -1.14 1.21
CA LEU A 171 7.46 -0.56 0.56
C LEU A 171 7.23 0.89 1.01
N SER A 172 8.20 1.75 0.73
CA SER A 172 8.24 3.15 1.09
C SER A 172 8.99 3.94 0.02
N ASN A 173 8.67 5.22 -0.12
CA ASN A 173 9.43 6.18 -0.94
C ASN A 173 10.67 6.73 -0.22
N HIS A 174 10.96 6.26 0.99
CA HIS A 174 12.13 6.58 1.81
C HIS A 174 12.69 5.30 2.45
N ALA A 175 12.80 4.23 1.66
CA ALA A 175 13.42 2.98 2.12
C ALA A 175 14.88 3.21 2.50
N LYS A 176 15.37 2.52 3.53
CA LYS A 176 16.78 2.57 3.92
C LYS A 176 17.58 1.56 3.13
N LYS A 177 18.84 1.88 2.84
CA LYS A 177 19.76 0.99 2.12
C LYS A 177 19.90 -0.36 2.82
N GLU A 178 20.05 -0.32 4.13
CA GLU A 178 20.23 -1.51 4.97
C GLU A 178 18.99 -2.44 4.89
N ASP A 179 17.78 -1.88 4.90
CA ASP A 179 16.53 -2.65 4.78
C ASP A 179 16.42 -3.35 3.41
N ILE A 180 16.83 -2.66 2.33
CA ILE A 180 16.84 -3.22 0.98
C ILE A 180 17.89 -4.34 0.87
N GLU A 181 19.12 -4.09 1.30
CA GLU A 181 20.20 -5.08 1.26
C GLU A 181 19.86 -6.33 2.08
N GLU A 182 19.21 -6.15 3.22
CA GLU A 182 18.78 -7.25 4.05
C GLU A 182 17.62 -8.04 3.41
N PHE A 183 16.67 -7.36 2.79
CA PHE A 183 15.61 -8.01 2.01
C PHE A 183 16.19 -8.83 0.87
N LEU A 184 17.12 -8.26 0.09
CA LEU A 184 17.75 -8.93 -1.05
C LEU A 184 18.52 -10.19 -0.63
N ARG A 185 19.20 -10.17 0.53
CA ARG A 185 19.87 -11.37 1.08
C ARG A 185 18.88 -12.48 1.42
N ASN A 186 17.71 -12.13 1.99
CA ASN A 186 16.70 -13.13 2.35
C ASN A 186 15.93 -13.70 1.18
N VAL A 187 15.82 -12.95 0.08
CA VAL A 187 15.16 -13.44 -1.14
C VAL A 187 15.80 -14.71 -1.68
N GLU A 188 17.11 -14.90 -1.49
CA GLU A 188 17.83 -16.10 -1.92
C GLU A 188 17.34 -17.39 -1.21
N GLU A 189 16.73 -17.24 -0.02
CA GLU A 189 16.13 -18.34 0.73
C GLU A 189 14.67 -18.63 0.32
N MET A 190 14.03 -17.72 -0.41
CA MET A 190 12.62 -17.80 -0.84
C MET A 190 12.49 -18.53 -2.18
N ASN A 191 12.31 -19.86 -2.14
CA ASN A 191 12.44 -20.71 -3.33
C ASN A 191 11.13 -21.20 -3.95
N THR A 192 9.97 -20.96 -3.30
CA THR A 192 8.70 -21.39 -3.89
C THR A 192 8.28 -20.47 -5.06
N PRO A 193 7.51 -20.98 -6.05
CA PRO A 193 6.99 -20.13 -7.13
C PRO A 193 6.16 -18.94 -6.63
N ARG A 194 5.40 -19.13 -5.55
CA ARG A 194 4.61 -18.08 -4.91
C ARG A 194 5.49 -17.00 -4.29
N ASP A 195 6.57 -17.41 -3.61
CA ASP A 195 7.50 -16.45 -3.00
C ASP A 195 8.18 -15.61 -4.05
N ARG A 196 8.59 -16.19 -5.17
CA ARG A 196 9.22 -15.46 -6.28
C ARG A 196 8.29 -14.42 -6.87
N GLN A 197 7.01 -14.75 -7.10
CA GLN A 197 6.01 -13.80 -7.57
C GLN A 197 5.79 -12.64 -6.57
N ASN A 198 5.73 -12.95 -5.28
CA ASN A 198 5.58 -11.93 -4.24
C ASN A 198 6.80 -11.02 -4.17
N VAL A 199 8.01 -11.59 -4.21
CA VAL A 199 9.28 -10.86 -4.24
C VAL A 199 9.33 -9.92 -5.44
N GLU A 200 8.99 -10.41 -6.63
CA GLU A 200 8.97 -9.61 -7.85
C GLU A 200 8.00 -8.42 -7.71
N ALA A 201 6.78 -8.65 -7.23
CA ALA A 201 5.79 -7.59 -7.01
C ALA A 201 6.28 -6.50 -6.03
N VAL A 202 6.89 -6.92 -4.91
CA VAL A 202 7.46 -6.01 -3.91
C VAL A 202 8.62 -5.19 -4.51
N LEU A 203 9.54 -5.86 -5.20
CA LEU A 203 10.71 -5.21 -5.82
C LEU A 203 10.30 -4.24 -6.92
N GLN A 204 9.30 -4.56 -7.76
CA GLN A 204 8.83 -3.66 -8.81
C GLN A 204 8.40 -2.30 -8.24
N VAL A 205 7.69 -2.29 -7.12
CA VAL A 205 7.26 -1.05 -6.48
C VAL A 205 8.42 -0.36 -5.78
N SER A 206 9.21 -1.11 -5.00
CA SER A 206 10.31 -0.56 -4.21
C SER A 206 11.41 0.07 -5.09
N VAL A 207 11.77 -0.59 -6.20
CA VAL A 207 12.75 -0.06 -7.18
C VAL A 207 12.27 1.24 -7.79
N LYS A 208 11.00 1.32 -8.22
CA LYS A 208 10.43 2.55 -8.79
C LYS A 208 10.38 3.70 -7.78
N ALA A 209 10.04 3.39 -6.53
CA ALA A 209 9.93 4.39 -5.48
C ALA A 209 11.31 4.89 -4.99
N ASN A 210 12.38 4.10 -5.16
CA ASN A 210 13.72 4.39 -4.62
C ASN A 210 14.84 4.17 -5.68
N ASP A 211 14.60 4.57 -6.92
CA ASP A 211 15.46 4.30 -8.09
C ASP A 211 16.95 4.68 -7.86
N GLU A 212 17.21 5.86 -7.30
CA GLU A 212 18.58 6.30 -7.03
C GLU A 212 19.30 5.37 -6.04
N LEU A 213 18.60 4.95 -4.99
CA LEU A 213 19.15 4.06 -3.97
C LEU A 213 19.45 2.66 -4.54
N TYR A 214 18.56 2.14 -5.38
CA TYR A 214 18.78 0.86 -6.06
C TYR A 214 19.92 0.94 -7.09
N ARG A 215 20.13 2.08 -7.75
CA ARG A 215 21.30 2.30 -8.62
C ARG A 215 22.61 2.32 -7.82
N GLU A 216 22.60 2.83 -6.60
CA GLU A 216 23.77 2.77 -5.70
C GLU A 216 24.07 1.34 -5.28
N ILE A 217 23.07 0.62 -4.77
CA ILE A 217 23.19 -0.81 -4.36
C ILE A 217 23.70 -1.67 -5.52
N ARG A 218 23.26 -1.40 -6.74
CA ARG A 218 23.69 -2.13 -7.94
C ARG A 218 25.16 -1.99 -8.24
N ARG A 219 25.81 -0.91 -7.86
CA ARG A 219 27.25 -0.72 -8.07
C ARG A 219 28.08 -1.59 -7.14
N ASP A 220 27.51 -2.04 -6.04
CA ASP A 220 28.12 -3.00 -5.12
C ASP A 220 28.01 -4.42 -5.72
N ALA A 221 29.09 -5.20 -5.70
CA ALA A 221 29.24 -6.45 -6.45
C ALA A 221 28.29 -7.62 -6.07
N ASN A 222 27.45 -7.46 -5.04
CA ASN A 222 26.59 -8.51 -4.47
C ASN A 222 25.10 -8.33 -4.79
N MET A 223 24.77 -8.13 -6.04
CA MET A 223 23.36 -8.04 -6.47
C MET A 223 22.74 -9.44 -6.58
N CYS A 224 21.61 -9.68 -5.88
CA CYS A 224 20.90 -10.95 -5.97
C CYS A 224 20.30 -11.18 -7.38
N ASP A 225 20.09 -12.46 -7.73
CA ASP A 225 19.61 -12.84 -9.06
C ASP A 225 18.20 -12.29 -9.37
N ALA A 226 17.32 -12.20 -8.36
CA ALA A 226 15.98 -11.64 -8.52
C ALA A 226 16.01 -10.16 -8.93
N LEU A 227 16.87 -9.35 -8.31
CA LEU A 227 17.04 -7.95 -8.68
C LEU A 227 17.69 -7.82 -10.07
N ARG A 228 18.64 -8.68 -10.38
CA ARG A 228 19.31 -8.72 -11.69
C ARG A 228 18.33 -9.03 -12.81
N GLU A 229 17.45 -10.00 -12.64
CA GLU A 229 16.44 -10.37 -13.63
C GLU A 229 15.40 -9.26 -13.81
N LEU A 230 14.89 -8.69 -12.70
CA LEU A 230 13.94 -7.57 -12.75
C LEU A 230 14.50 -6.34 -13.49
N MET A 231 15.79 -6.04 -13.32
CA MET A 231 16.43 -4.86 -13.88
C MET A 231 17.09 -5.15 -15.25
N LYS A 232 16.93 -6.33 -15.81
CA LYS A 232 17.58 -6.74 -17.07
C LYS A 232 17.21 -5.85 -18.25
N ASP A 233 15.93 -5.54 -18.41
CA ASP A 233 15.43 -4.68 -19.47
C ASP A 233 15.91 -3.24 -19.29
N ASP A 234 15.94 -2.73 -18.07
CA ASP A 234 16.47 -1.40 -17.75
C ASP A 234 17.98 -1.32 -18.00
N LEU A 235 18.72 -2.40 -17.69
CA LEU A 235 20.13 -2.54 -17.98
C LEU A 235 20.41 -2.57 -19.49
N GLU A 236 19.64 -3.32 -20.25
CA GLU A 236 19.77 -3.34 -21.72
C GLU A 236 19.44 -1.98 -22.35
N ASN A 237 18.40 -1.31 -21.87
CA ASN A 237 18.01 0.02 -22.33
C ASN A 237 19.09 1.07 -21.99
N ALA A 238 19.62 1.05 -20.75
CA ALA A 238 20.72 1.93 -20.35
C ALA A 238 22.00 1.67 -21.16
N ARG A 239 22.29 0.39 -21.48
CA ARG A 239 23.43 0.02 -22.33
C ARG A 239 23.25 0.55 -23.76
N LYS A 240 22.07 0.36 -24.38
CA LYS A 240 21.75 0.87 -25.73
C LYS A 240 21.84 2.39 -25.80
N LEU A 241 21.35 3.09 -24.77
CA LEU A 241 21.44 4.55 -24.67
C LEU A 241 22.91 4.99 -24.56
N GLY A 242 23.71 4.34 -23.70
CA GLY A 242 25.13 4.63 -23.54
C GLY A 242 25.96 4.33 -24.81
N GLU A 243 25.65 3.26 -25.53
CA GLU A 243 26.27 2.94 -26.84
C GLU A 243 25.93 4.03 -27.87
N SER A 244 24.67 4.43 -27.99
CA SER A 244 24.22 5.51 -28.88
C SER A 244 24.87 6.86 -28.54
N GLU A 245 24.93 7.25 -27.30
CA GLU A 245 25.63 8.47 -26.87
C GLU A 245 27.14 8.38 -27.13
N GLY A 246 27.74 7.20 -26.95
CA GLY A 246 29.13 6.93 -27.24
C GLY A 246 29.46 7.06 -28.73
N GLU A 247 28.60 6.53 -29.62
CA GLU A 247 28.73 6.69 -31.07
C GLU A 247 28.63 8.14 -31.51
N VAL A 248 27.62 8.89 -31.01
CA VAL A 248 27.45 10.32 -31.33
C VAL A 248 28.66 11.13 -30.88
N ARG A 249 29.20 10.88 -29.69
CA ARG A 249 30.41 11.54 -29.20
C ARG A 249 31.64 11.13 -29.97
N GLY A 250 31.73 9.86 -30.41
CA GLY A 250 32.81 9.34 -31.24
C GLY A 250 32.82 9.98 -32.62
N GLU A 251 31.67 10.08 -33.26
CA GLU A 251 31.52 10.76 -34.55
C GLU A 251 31.84 12.25 -34.47
N ALA A 252 31.36 12.95 -33.44
CA ALA A 252 31.65 14.36 -33.25
C ALA A 252 33.16 14.62 -33.04
N ARG A 253 33.84 13.76 -32.23
CA ARG A 253 35.30 13.83 -32.06
C ARG A 253 36.05 13.49 -33.34
N GLY A 254 35.61 12.48 -34.07
CA GLY A 254 36.20 12.07 -35.35
C GLY A 254 36.10 13.19 -36.42
N LYS A 255 34.96 13.86 -36.52
CA LYS A 255 34.79 15.05 -37.39
C LYS A 255 35.69 16.20 -37.01
N ALA A 256 35.70 16.57 -35.73
CA ALA A 256 36.56 17.67 -35.24
C ALA A 256 38.06 17.37 -35.47
N MET A 257 38.51 16.15 -35.23
CA MET A 257 39.89 15.74 -35.53
C MET A 257 40.20 15.72 -37.02
N GLY A 258 39.24 15.24 -37.84
CA GLY A 258 39.36 15.25 -39.30
C GLY A 258 39.47 16.64 -39.91
N GLU A 259 38.70 17.61 -39.40
CA GLU A 259 38.78 19.03 -39.80
C GLU A 259 40.15 19.64 -39.43
N VAL A 260 40.62 19.45 -38.20
CA VAL A 260 41.93 19.95 -37.77
C VAL A 260 43.09 19.35 -38.60
N VAL A 261 43.05 18.05 -38.87
CA VAL A 261 44.05 17.37 -39.75
C VAL A 261 43.95 17.82 -41.20
N GLY A 262 42.75 18.09 -41.69
CA GLY A 262 42.50 18.64 -43.03
C GLY A 262 43.07 20.05 -43.20
N GLU A 263 42.78 20.93 -42.24
CA GLU A 263 43.32 22.30 -42.21
C GLU A 263 44.85 22.33 -42.13
N ALA A 264 45.44 21.50 -41.23
CA ALA A 264 46.89 21.38 -41.12
C ALA A 264 47.56 20.92 -42.43
N LYS A 265 46.93 19.98 -43.19
CA LYS A 265 47.43 19.56 -44.51
C LYS A 265 47.32 20.63 -45.59
N ILE A 266 46.29 21.47 -45.55
CA ILE A 266 46.13 22.62 -46.46
C ILE A 266 47.19 23.67 -46.19
N ILE A 267 47.44 24.01 -44.95
CA ILE A 267 48.47 24.99 -44.54
C ILE A 267 49.89 24.52 -44.97
N LEU A 268 50.18 23.23 -44.80
CA LEU A 268 51.44 22.63 -45.24
C LEU A 268 51.64 22.65 -46.77
N LYS A 269 50.57 22.56 -47.57
CA LYS A 269 50.62 22.65 -49.02
C LYS A 269 50.73 24.07 -49.54
N MET A 270 50.35 25.07 -48.81
CA MET A 270 50.45 26.50 -49.18
C MET A 270 51.81 27.10 -48.88
N ASN A 271 52.68 26.46 -48.11
CA ASN A 271 54.02 26.90 -47.74
C ASN A 271 55.16 26.21 -48.56
N HIS A 272 54.80 25.53 -49.65
CA HIS A 272 55.72 25.00 -50.64
C HIS A 272 55.36 25.59 -52.05
#